data_2b713fc2cac5f887a06d012b64f7c8f9
#
_entry.id   2b713fc2cac5f887a06d012b64f7c8f9
#
_cell.length_a   1.000
_cell.length_b   1.000
_cell.length_c   1.000
_cell.angle_alpha   90.00
_cell.angle_beta   90.00
_cell.angle_gamma   90.00
#
_symmetry.space_group_name_H-M   'P 1'
#
loop_
_entity.id
_entity.type
_entity.pdbx_description
1 polymer ?
#
loop_
_entity_poly.entity_id
_entity_poly.type
_entity_poly.pdbx_seq_one_letter_code
_entity_poly.pdbx_strand_id
1 'polypeptide(L)'
;MAKYNIVISGYYGFHNAGDEAMLLAILQALRKTFDAPSITVISGNPSDTARTFGVKAVPRFGMLPILSSLFRTDLLISGGGSLLQDVTSWKSMIYYLTIIIVGVLFRKQVFLYSQGIGPVRYRIIRIILKHVLNHVDAITVRDSESKGFLQRLGVHRTIYTTADAVLSLD
;
A
#
# COMPACT_ATOMS: atom_id res chain seq x y z
N MET A 1 22.83 10.14 -10.23
CA MET A 1 21.98 8.94 -10.30
C MET A 1 20.52 9.35 -10.45
N ALA A 2 19.72 8.62 -11.23
CA ALA A 2 18.29 8.91 -11.34
C ALA A 2 17.62 8.69 -9.98
N LYS A 3 16.79 9.65 -9.56
CA LYS A 3 16.10 9.61 -8.27
C LYS A 3 14.98 8.58 -8.36
N TYR A 4 15.01 7.55 -7.51
CA TYR A 4 13.97 6.52 -7.48
C TYR A 4 12.67 7.10 -6.93
N ASN A 5 11.58 6.99 -7.68
CA ASN A 5 10.28 7.56 -7.33
C ASN A 5 9.40 6.49 -6.71
N ILE A 6 8.90 6.74 -5.50
CA ILE A 6 8.06 5.82 -4.76
C ILE A 6 6.73 6.49 -4.41
N VAL A 7 5.63 5.81 -4.68
CA VAL A 7 4.30 6.21 -4.21
C VAL A 7 3.87 5.26 -3.10
N ILE A 8 3.37 5.80 -1.99
CA ILE A 8 2.83 5.03 -0.87
C ILE A 8 1.34 5.30 -0.76
N SER A 9 0.54 4.24 -0.78
CA SER A 9 -0.91 4.26 -0.58
C SER A 9 -1.28 3.55 0.71
N GLY A 10 -2.07 4.20 1.56
CA GLY A 10 -2.54 3.68 2.85
C GLY A 10 -3.58 4.59 3.49
N TYR A 11 -3.96 4.31 4.73
CA TYR A 11 -4.92 5.13 5.49
C TYR A 11 -4.19 6.24 6.26
N TYR A 12 -3.55 7.17 5.53
CA TYR A 12 -2.70 8.22 6.09
C TYR A 12 -3.36 9.60 6.06
N GLY A 13 -2.98 10.46 7.00
CA GLY A 13 -3.49 11.83 7.12
C GLY A 13 -4.85 11.91 7.80
N PHE A 14 -5.20 10.93 8.65
CA PHE A 14 -6.43 10.90 9.45
C PHE A 14 -6.18 10.96 10.95
N HIS A 15 -4.93 11.24 11.37
CA HIS A 15 -4.51 11.28 12.77
C HIS A 15 -4.76 9.94 13.51
N ASN A 16 -4.72 8.82 12.78
CA ASN A 16 -4.71 7.50 13.37
C ASN A 16 -3.27 7.12 13.74
N ALA A 17 -2.97 7.07 15.03
CA ALA A 17 -1.60 6.85 15.52
C ALA A 17 -0.97 5.55 14.98
N GLY A 18 -1.75 4.49 14.81
CA GLY A 18 -1.27 3.20 14.28
C GLY A 18 -0.87 3.30 12.80
N ASP A 19 -1.71 3.93 11.97
CA ASP A 19 -1.42 4.09 10.54
C ASP A 19 -0.29 5.09 10.31
N GLU A 20 -0.21 6.17 11.10
CA GLU A 20 0.88 7.14 11.02
C GLU A 20 2.23 6.53 11.48
N ALA A 21 2.22 5.71 12.53
CA ALA A 21 3.41 4.96 12.96
C ALA A 21 3.87 3.98 11.86
N MET A 22 2.92 3.32 11.19
CA MET A 22 3.22 2.43 10.09
C MET A 22 3.82 3.17 8.89
N LEU A 23 3.31 4.36 8.56
CA LEU A 23 3.92 5.21 7.54
C LEU A 23 5.36 5.58 7.92
N LEU A 24 5.59 5.96 9.18
CA LEU A 24 6.92 6.27 9.67
C LEU A 24 7.89 5.10 9.49
N ALA A 25 7.46 3.89 9.88
CA ALA A 25 8.26 2.67 9.73
C ALA A 25 8.63 2.39 8.25
N ILE A 26 7.65 2.50 7.35
CA ILE A 26 7.89 2.35 5.90
C ILE A 26 8.90 3.40 5.42
N LEU A 27 8.73 4.66 5.80
CA LEU A 27 9.62 5.74 5.39
C LEU A 27 11.05 5.54 5.90
N GLN A 28 11.22 5.08 7.14
CA GLN A 28 12.55 4.76 7.69
C GLN A 28 13.21 3.62 6.90
N ALA A 29 12.47 2.53 6.63
CA ALA A 29 12.97 1.41 5.84
C ALA A 29 13.40 1.84 4.43
N LEU A 30 12.59 2.66 3.75
CA LEU A 30 12.89 3.16 2.41
C LEU A 30 14.12 4.09 2.40
N ARG A 31 14.25 4.97 3.39
CA ARG A 31 15.40 5.88 3.51
C ARG A 31 16.70 5.14 3.86
N LYS A 32 16.61 3.98 4.52
CA LYS A 32 17.77 3.09 4.77
C LYS A 32 18.16 2.30 3.50
N THR A 33 17.17 1.96 2.65
CA THR A 33 17.37 1.08 1.47
C THR A 33 17.77 1.84 0.21
N PHE A 34 17.21 3.02 -0.03
CA PHE A 34 17.41 3.81 -1.24
C PHE A 34 18.16 5.10 -0.94
N ASP A 35 19.09 5.44 -1.82
CA ASP A 35 19.79 6.73 -1.75
C ASP A 35 18.87 7.87 -2.23
N ALA A 36 18.49 8.75 -1.29
CA ALA A 36 17.65 9.94 -1.51
C ALA A 36 16.38 9.69 -2.38
N PRO A 37 15.48 8.74 -2.03
CA PRO A 37 14.29 8.46 -2.83
C PRO A 37 13.32 9.65 -2.85
N SER A 38 12.61 9.81 -3.97
CA SER A 38 11.50 10.77 -4.07
C SER A 38 10.21 10.08 -3.64
N ILE A 39 9.76 10.32 -2.41
CA ILE A 39 8.59 9.66 -1.87
C ILE A 39 7.37 10.58 -1.96
N THR A 40 6.25 10.03 -2.47
CA THR A 40 4.94 10.69 -2.51
C THR A 40 3.93 9.83 -1.77
N VAL A 41 3.23 10.40 -0.78
CA VAL A 41 2.20 9.72 0.01
C VAL A 41 0.82 10.17 -0.44
N ILE A 42 -0.09 9.22 -0.68
CA ILE A 42 -1.50 9.50 -0.91
C ILE A 42 -2.16 9.68 0.46
N SER A 43 -2.67 10.87 0.76
CA SER A 43 -3.09 11.27 2.11
C SER A 43 -4.46 11.94 2.15
N GLY A 44 -5.15 11.78 3.27
CA GLY A 44 -6.36 12.51 3.62
C GLY A 44 -6.08 13.98 3.97
N ASN A 45 -4.88 14.27 4.50
CA ASN A 45 -4.41 15.63 4.81
C ASN A 45 -2.98 15.81 4.26
N PRO A 46 -2.84 16.12 2.94
CA PRO A 46 -1.53 16.20 2.29
C PRO A 46 -0.57 17.21 2.93
N SER A 47 -1.08 18.36 3.33
CA SER A 47 -0.23 19.43 3.91
C SER A 47 0.39 19.00 5.24
N ASP A 48 -0.39 18.35 6.09
CA ASP A 48 0.07 17.86 7.36
C ASP A 48 1.05 16.66 7.19
N THR A 49 0.69 15.70 6.34
CA THR A 49 1.57 14.57 6.02
C THR A 49 2.92 15.04 5.45
N ALA A 50 2.90 16.00 4.54
CA ALA A 50 4.15 16.54 3.96
C ALA A 50 5.02 17.20 5.02
N ARG A 51 4.42 18.01 5.90
CA ARG A 51 5.13 18.71 6.98
C ARG A 51 5.70 17.74 8.03
N THR A 52 4.88 16.77 8.46
CA THR A 52 5.24 15.84 9.55
C THR A 52 6.33 14.86 9.12
N PHE A 53 6.23 14.33 7.91
CA PHE A 53 7.12 13.25 7.46
C PHE A 53 8.22 13.70 6.49
N GLY A 54 8.22 14.96 6.05
CA GLY A 54 9.22 15.49 5.10
C GLY A 54 9.14 14.80 3.74
N VAL A 55 7.96 14.54 3.23
CA VAL A 55 7.68 13.87 1.95
C VAL A 55 6.76 14.69 1.08
N LYS A 56 6.64 14.34 -0.20
CA LYS A 56 5.56 14.87 -1.03
C LYS A 56 4.26 14.17 -0.64
N ALA A 57 3.14 14.89 -0.72
CA ALA A 57 1.83 14.30 -0.48
C ALA A 57 0.80 14.77 -1.51
N VAL A 58 -0.13 13.89 -1.88
CA VAL A 58 -1.23 14.17 -2.79
C VAL A 58 -2.56 13.79 -2.16
N PRO A 59 -3.65 14.53 -2.46
CA PRO A 59 -4.95 14.28 -1.85
C PRO A 59 -5.52 12.92 -2.32
N ARG A 60 -6.06 12.13 -1.37
CA ARG A 60 -6.61 10.79 -1.64
C ARG A 60 -7.78 10.76 -2.62
N PHE A 61 -8.49 11.87 -2.78
CA PHE A 61 -9.58 12.01 -3.74
C PHE A 61 -9.19 12.85 -4.97
N GLY A 62 -7.92 13.25 -5.07
CA GLY A 62 -7.37 13.94 -6.24
C GLY A 62 -7.01 12.97 -7.34
N MET A 63 -7.95 12.64 -8.22
CA MET A 63 -7.73 11.63 -9.27
C MET A 63 -6.53 11.98 -10.17
N LEU A 64 -6.45 13.21 -10.68
CA LEU A 64 -5.33 13.63 -11.54
C LEU A 64 -3.98 13.62 -10.83
N PRO A 65 -3.81 14.18 -9.62
CA PRO A 65 -2.57 14.07 -8.86
C PRO A 65 -2.16 12.61 -8.59
N ILE A 66 -3.10 11.72 -8.24
CA ILE A 66 -2.82 10.30 -8.01
C ILE A 66 -2.33 9.63 -9.30
N LEU A 67 -3.07 9.77 -10.42
CA LEU A 67 -2.69 9.19 -11.71
C LEU A 67 -1.33 9.71 -12.19
N SER A 68 -1.08 11.02 -12.08
CA SER A 68 0.21 11.62 -12.44
C SER A 68 1.35 11.07 -11.57
N SER A 69 1.12 10.88 -10.27
CA SER A 69 2.11 10.30 -9.36
C SER A 69 2.38 8.84 -9.71
N LEU A 70 1.35 8.05 -9.96
CA LEU A 70 1.47 6.64 -10.34
C LEU A 70 2.14 6.47 -11.71
N PHE A 71 1.87 7.36 -12.66
CA PHE A 71 2.51 7.29 -13.98
C PHE A 71 4.02 7.51 -13.89
N ARG A 72 4.49 8.37 -12.98
CA ARG A 72 5.90 8.72 -12.78
C ARG A 72 6.63 7.87 -11.76
N THR A 73 5.92 7.00 -11.04
CA THR A 73 6.54 6.15 -10.01
C THR A 73 7.32 5.01 -10.63
N ASP A 74 8.35 4.55 -9.92
CA ASP A 74 9.05 3.30 -10.19
C ASP A 74 8.47 2.18 -9.32
N LEU A 75 8.07 2.50 -8.06
CA LEU A 75 7.52 1.56 -7.10
C LEU A 75 6.26 2.13 -6.43
N LEU A 76 5.17 1.37 -6.49
CA LEU A 76 3.98 1.58 -5.67
C LEU A 76 4.03 0.66 -4.46
N ILE A 77 3.97 1.23 -3.26
CA ILE A 77 3.80 0.49 -2.02
C ILE A 77 2.35 0.65 -1.56
N SER A 78 1.63 -0.47 -1.48
CA SER A 78 0.40 -0.55 -0.72
C SER A 78 0.78 -0.88 0.72
N GLY A 79 0.82 0.17 1.55
CA GLY A 79 1.41 0.09 2.88
C GLY A 79 0.39 -0.29 3.93
N GLY A 80 0.82 -1.04 4.88
CA GLY A 80 0.29 -1.46 6.15
C GLY A 80 -1.20 -1.36 6.48
N GLY A 81 -1.58 -1.85 7.62
CA GLY A 81 -2.98 -1.88 8.05
C GLY A 81 -3.81 -2.97 7.39
N SER A 82 -5.12 -2.91 7.56
CA SER A 82 -6.07 -3.86 6.97
C SER A 82 -6.87 -3.18 5.85
N LEU A 83 -6.19 -2.83 4.76
CA LEU A 83 -6.78 -2.07 3.66
C LEU A 83 -7.65 -2.93 2.74
N LEU A 84 -7.30 -4.21 2.57
CA LEU A 84 -7.93 -5.15 1.66
C LEU A 84 -8.88 -6.09 2.42
N GLN A 85 -9.88 -5.48 3.07
CA GLN A 85 -10.98 -6.17 3.75
C GLN A 85 -12.29 -5.41 3.54
N ASP A 86 -13.43 -6.12 3.53
CA ASP A 86 -14.75 -5.52 3.36
C ASP A 86 -15.59 -5.45 4.63
N VAL A 87 -15.00 -5.79 5.79
CA VAL A 87 -15.68 -5.78 7.09
C VAL A 87 -16.03 -4.36 7.52
N THR A 88 -15.09 -3.44 7.36
CA THR A 88 -15.29 -2.03 7.77
C THR A 88 -15.99 -1.24 6.68
N SER A 89 -15.53 -1.35 5.42
CA SER A 89 -16.11 -0.65 4.28
C SER A 89 -15.64 -1.27 2.95
N TRP A 90 -16.59 -1.84 2.21
CA TRP A 90 -16.32 -2.34 0.85
C TRP A 90 -15.86 -1.20 -0.10
N LYS A 91 -16.33 0.03 0.10
CA LYS A 91 -15.92 1.20 -0.70
C LYS A 91 -14.44 1.53 -0.48
N SER A 92 -13.98 1.46 0.78
CA SER A 92 -12.57 1.67 1.12
C SER A 92 -11.69 0.61 0.48
N MET A 93 -12.09 -0.65 0.56
CA MET A 93 -11.38 -1.74 -0.09
C MET A 93 -11.27 -1.56 -1.61
N ILE A 94 -12.38 -1.20 -2.29
CA ILE A 94 -12.36 -0.93 -3.74
C ILE A 94 -11.41 0.21 -4.06
N TYR A 95 -11.41 1.28 -3.26
CA TYR A 95 -10.50 2.40 -3.46
C TYR A 95 -9.03 1.96 -3.47
N TYR A 96 -8.58 1.22 -2.45
CA TYR A 96 -7.18 0.75 -2.39
C TYR A 96 -6.87 -0.26 -3.48
N LEU A 97 -7.80 -1.16 -3.77
CA LEU A 97 -7.65 -2.12 -4.85
C LEU A 97 -7.52 -1.43 -6.22
N THR A 98 -8.27 -0.35 -6.45
CA THR A 98 -8.17 0.46 -7.68
C THR A 98 -6.79 1.08 -7.84
N ILE A 99 -6.18 1.60 -6.76
CA ILE A 99 -4.81 2.14 -6.82
C ILE A 99 -3.81 1.05 -7.21
N ILE A 100 -3.94 -0.16 -6.65
CA ILE A 100 -3.09 -1.30 -7.00
C ILE A 100 -3.30 -1.68 -8.48
N ILE A 101 -4.55 -1.76 -8.93
CA ILE A 101 -4.90 -2.05 -10.34
C ILE A 101 -4.23 -1.05 -11.28
N VAL A 102 -4.31 0.24 -10.98
CA VAL A 102 -3.69 1.29 -11.81
C VAL A 102 -2.17 1.12 -11.83
N GLY A 103 -1.53 0.81 -10.69
CA GLY A 103 -0.10 0.50 -10.62
C GLY A 103 0.29 -0.65 -11.56
N VAL A 104 -0.46 -1.76 -11.50
CA VAL A 104 -0.26 -2.93 -12.36
C VAL A 104 -0.48 -2.58 -13.85
N LEU A 105 -1.54 -1.85 -14.17
CA LEU A 105 -1.84 -1.41 -15.55
C LEU A 105 -0.75 -0.49 -16.13
N PHE A 106 -0.17 0.37 -15.30
CA PHE A 106 0.96 1.22 -15.69
C PHE A 106 2.30 0.45 -15.70
N ARG A 107 2.27 -0.87 -15.46
CA ARG A 107 3.46 -1.74 -15.41
C ARG A 107 4.51 -1.24 -14.41
N LYS A 108 4.04 -0.73 -13.27
CA LYS A 108 4.90 -0.31 -12.18
C LYS A 108 5.20 -1.49 -11.26
N GLN A 109 6.34 -1.45 -10.58
CA GLN A 109 6.58 -2.38 -9.49
C GLN A 109 5.57 -2.12 -8.38
N VAL A 110 4.88 -3.16 -7.93
CA VAL A 110 3.83 -3.07 -6.90
C VAL A 110 4.16 -4.00 -5.74
N PHE A 111 4.28 -3.41 -4.56
CA PHE A 111 4.60 -4.13 -3.34
C PHE A 111 3.51 -3.93 -2.29
N LEU A 112 2.88 -5.02 -1.84
CA LEU A 112 2.03 -5.05 -0.66
C LEU A 112 2.91 -5.24 0.58
N TYR A 113 2.95 -4.23 1.43
CA TYR A 113 3.89 -4.17 2.55
C TYR A 113 3.18 -4.41 3.89
N SER A 114 3.49 -5.54 4.53
CA SER A 114 3.02 -5.90 5.89
C SER A 114 1.51 -5.75 6.09
N GLN A 115 0.70 -6.19 5.13
CA GLN A 115 -0.75 -6.00 5.18
C GLN A 115 -1.48 -7.10 5.94
N GLY A 116 -2.52 -6.72 6.70
CA GLY A 116 -3.62 -7.60 7.08
C GLY A 116 -4.62 -7.69 5.93
N ILE A 117 -4.92 -8.89 5.43
CA ILE A 117 -5.80 -9.07 4.28
C ILE A 117 -6.96 -10.00 4.63
N GLY A 118 -8.18 -9.53 4.35
CA GLY A 118 -9.42 -10.26 4.58
C GLY A 118 -10.00 -10.05 5.98
N PRO A 119 -11.18 -10.62 6.23
CA PRO A 119 -12.00 -11.36 5.27
C PRO A 119 -12.59 -10.49 4.16
N VAL A 120 -12.86 -11.12 3.00
CA VAL A 120 -13.56 -10.51 1.86
C VAL A 120 -14.79 -11.36 1.56
N ARG A 121 -15.99 -10.77 1.70
CA ARG A 121 -17.27 -11.48 1.60
C ARG A 121 -17.78 -11.57 0.17
N TYR A 122 -17.63 -10.49 -0.61
CA TYR A 122 -18.18 -10.40 -1.96
C TYR A 122 -17.39 -11.25 -2.96
N ARG A 123 -18.08 -12.21 -3.61
CA ARG A 123 -17.46 -13.14 -4.58
C ARG A 123 -16.75 -12.41 -5.73
N ILE A 124 -17.36 -11.37 -6.27
CA ILE A 124 -16.78 -10.62 -7.39
C ILE A 124 -15.46 -9.91 -6.97
N ILE A 125 -15.43 -9.36 -5.76
CA ILE A 125 -14.22 -8.70 -5.23
C ILE A 125 -13.12 -9.74 -4.99
N ARG A 126 -13.47 -10.95 -4.53
CA ARG A 126 -12.50 -12.05 -4.39
C ARG A 126 -11.86 -12.43 -5.73
N ILE A 127 -12.64 -12.48 -6.80
CA ILE A 127 -12.12 -12.79 -8.15
C ILE A 127 -11.17 -11.70 -8.61
N ILE A 128 -11.55 -10.42 -8.46
CA ILE A 128 -10.71 -9.28 -8.83
C ILE A 128 -9.43 -9.27 -7.99
N LEU A 129 -9.55 -9.42 -6.67
CA LEU A 129 -8.43 -9.45 -5.75
C LEU A 129 -7.43 -10.55 -6.10
N LYS A 130 -7.91 -11.79 -6.32
CA LYS A 130 -7.08 -12.91 -6.80
C LYS A 130 -6.31 -12.53 -8.08
N HIS A 131 -7.03 -12.01 -9.07
CA HIS A 131 -6.42 -11.67 -10.35
C HIS A 131 -5.35 -10.58 -10.18
N VAL A 132 -5.66 -9.51 -9.50
CA VAL A 132 -4.75 -8.37 -9.27
C VAL A 132 -3.51 -8.82 -8.49
N LEU A 133 -3.68 -9.56 -7.39
CA LEU A 133 -2.56 -9.97 -6.55
C LEU A 133 -1.64 -11.01 -7.21
N ASN A 134 -2.10 -11.70 -8.23
CA ASN A 134 -1.23 -12.54 -9.07
C ASN A 134 -0.36 -11.72 -10.06
N HIS A 135 -0.59 -10.41 -10.18
CA HIS A 135 0.18 -9.52 -11.05
C HIS A 135 1.05 -8.49 -10.29
N VAL A 136 1.02 -8.50 -8.96
CA VAL A 136 1.93 -7.66 -8.17
C VAL A 136 3.31 -8.31 -8.03
N ASP A 137 4.34 -7.55 -7.71
CA ASP A 137 5.73 -8.03 -7.68
C ASP A 137 6.10 -8.69 -6.35
N ALA A 138 5.61 -8.15 -5.23
CA ALA A 138 5.89 -8.69 -3.92
C ALA A 138 4.69 -8.55 -2.98
N ILE A 139 4.50 -9.55 -2.12
CA ILE A 139 3.45 -9.58 -1.10
C ILE A 139 4.06 -9.96 0.24
N THR A 140 3.98 -9.04 1.19
CA THR A 140 4.20 -9.35 2.59
C THR A 140 2.93 -9.12 3.39
N VAL A 141 2.63 -10.04 4.30
CA VAL A 141 1.49 -9.98 5.21
C VAL A 141 1.96 -10.06 6.65
N ARG A 142 1.23 -9.41 7.56
CA ARG A 142 1.63 -9.34 8.97
C ARG A 142 1.26 -10.56 9.81
N ASP A 143 0.43 -11.45 9.26
CA ASP A 143 -0.08 -12.61 9.99
C ASP A 143 -0.32 -13.83 9.09
N SER A 144 -0.35 -15.00 9.71
CA SER A 144 -0.56 -16.28 9.02
C SER A 144 -2.00 -16.46 8.52
N GLU A 145 -2.98 -15.78 9.13
CA GLU A 145 -4.37 -15.83 8.70
C GLU A 145 -4.54 -15.17 7.34
N SER A 146 -3.97 -13.96 7.15
CA SER A 146 -3.91 -13.26 5.86
C SER A 146 -3.24 -14.12 4.79
N LYS A 147 -2.11 -14.76 5.11
CA LYS A 147 -1.43 -15.68 4.20
C LYS A 147 -2.33 -16.85 3.80
N GLY A 148 -2.93 -17.52 4.77
CA GLY A 148 -3.83 -18.64 4.53
C GLY A 148 -5.07 -18.23 3.71
N PHE A 149 -5.60 -17.03 3.95
CA PHE A 149 -6.70 -16.47 3.16
C PHE A 149 -6.29 -16.30 1.69
N LEU A 150 -5.15 -15.68 1.41
CA LEU A 150 -4.68 -15.46 0.05
C LEU A 150 -4.39 -16.78 -0.69
N GLN A 151 -3.82 -17.76 -0.01
CA GLN A 151 -3.59 -19.09 -0.57
C GLN A 151 -4.91 -19.78 -0.95
N ARG A 152 -5.90 -19.77 -0.05
CA ARG A 152 -7.25 -20.30 -0.33
C ARG A 152 -7.96 -19.55 -1.45
N LEU A 153 -7.67 -18.26 -1.63
CA LEU A 153 -8.19 -17.45 -2.71
C LEU A 153 -7.58 -17.84 -4.07
N GLY A 154 -6.44 -18.52 -4.08
CA GLY A 154 -5.71 -18.94 -5.28
C GLY A 154 -4.72 -17.88 -5.76
N VAL A 155 -4.12 -17.14 -4.84
CA VAL A 155 -2.94 -16.32 -5.12
C VAL A 155 -1.72 -17.22 -5.15
N HIS A 156 -1.02 -17.26 -6.29
CA HIS A 156 0.13 -18.14 -6.54
C HIS A 156 1.47 -17.43 -6.36
N ARG A 157 1.48 -16.11 -6.20
CA ARG A 157 2.69 -15.35 -5.87
C ARG A 157 3.23 -15.80 -4.51
N THR A 158 4.54 -15.71 -4.34
CA THR A 158 5.16 -15.96 -3.04
C THR A 158 4.66 -14.94 -2.02
N ILE A 159 4.12 -15.42 -0.92
CA ILE A 159 3.59 -14.60 0.17
C ILE A 159 4.51 -14.79 1.38
N TYR A 160 5.17 -13.72 1.78
CA TYR A 160 6.03 -13.71 2.97
C TYR A 160 5.21 -13.25 4.18
N THR A 161 5.28 -13.99 5.28
CA THR A 161 4.76 -13.52 6.56
C THR A 161 5.86 -12.76 7.28
N THR A 162 5.60 -11.50 7.61
CA THR A 162 6.51 -10.62 8.35
C THR A 162 5.83 -10.17 9.64
N ALA A 163 6.58 -9.52 10.52
CA ALA A 163 5.98 -8.77 11.62
C ALA A 163 5.24 -7.53 11.10
N ASP A 164 4.39 -6.93 11.93
CA ASP A 164 3.82 -5.61 11.65
C ASP A 164 4.95 -4.58 11.48
N ALA A 165 4.82 -3.70 10.49
CA ALA A 165 5.86 -2.71 10.18
C ALA A 165 6.21 -1.82 11.37
N VAL A 166 5.25 -1.53 12.25
CA VAL A 166 5.45 -0.71 13.46
C VAL A 166 6.47 -1.30 14.41
N LEU A 167 6.66 -2.62 14.43
CA LEU A 167 7.65 -3.29 15.28
C LEU A 167 9.11 -3.03 14.83
N SER A 168 9.32 -2.40 13.69
CA SER A 168 10.65 -1.99 13.21
C SER A 168 11.04 -0.56 13.62
N LEU A 169 10.17 0.15 14.32
CA LEU A 169 10.47 1.46 14.87
C LEU A 169 11.37 1.32 16.12
N ASP A 170 12.50 2.03 16.11
CA ASP A 170 13.40 2.18 17.25
C ASP A 170 12.88 3.26 18.21
#